data_52710493d4337f3d469b30e74d9a4bca
#
_entry.id   52710493d4337f3d469b30e74d9a4bca
#
_cell.length_a   1.000
_cell.length_b   1.000
_cell.length_c   1.000
_cell.angle_alpha   90.00
_cell.angle_beta   90.00
_cell.angle_gamma   90.00
#
_symmetry.space_group_name_H-M   'P 1'
#
loop_
_entity.id
_entity.type
_entity.pdbx_description
1 polymer ?
#
loop_
_entity_poly.entity_id
_entity_poly.type
_entity_poly.pdbx_seq_one_letter_code
_entity_poly.pdbx_strand_id
1 'polypeptide(L)'
;MKKFLIFNFSFLIAALLLMTACGKKPATEDQTQTTDTVVVEVEAEEAPAVDSTLYLDFTAVTPEGAELSLSDLVGKTDYVLVDFWASWCGPCRRLIPVLKEIYAGQPEGHFQIFSCSVDQDVMAWQVALNEEQMPWPQAREDREHPCADKYSVQFIPHTVLIDREGHIVAVNPEEPDLETILFGE
;
A
#
# COMPACT_ATOMS: atom_id res chain seq x y z
N MET A 1 28.66 42.57 5.22
CA MET A 1 28.58 43.28 6.54
C MET A 1 27.15 43.22 7.03
N LYS A 2 26.97 42.93 8.32
CA LYS A 2 25.71 42.85 9.14
C LYS A 2 24.97 41.52 9.03
N LYS A 3 24.71 40.83 10.09
CA LYS A 3 25.01 40.69 11.54
C LYS A 3 24.09 39.60 12.01
N PHE A 4 24.66 38.61 12.66
CA PHE A 4 24.09 37.64 13.59
C PHE A 4 22.97 38.20 14.49
N LEU A 5 21.94 37.43 14.71
CA LEU A 5 21.24 37.48 15.99
C LEU A 5 20.86 36.06 16.43
N ILE A 6 21.62 35.57 17.40
CA ILE A 6 21.39 34.41 18.24
C ILE A 6 20.38 34.84 19.32
N PHE A 7 19.32 34.12 19.49
CA PHE A 7 18.45 34.26 20.69
C PHE A 7 18.46 32.97 21.48
N ASN A 8 19.29 32.98 22.50
CA ASN A 8 19.37 32.01 23.57
C ASN A 8 18.30 32.35 24.60
N PHE A 9 17.43 31.41 24.98
CA PHE A 9 16.63 31.57 26.19
C PHE A 9 16.67 30.29 27.00
N SER A 10 17.61 30.32 27.93
CA SER A 10 17.72 29.39 29.04
C SER A 10 16.84 29.92 30.18
N PHE A 11 15.95 29.11 30.72
CA PHE A 11 15.40 29.38 32.05
C PHE A 11 15.31 28.11 32.87
N LEU A 12 16.02 28.21 33.92
CA LEU A 12 16.33 27.36 35.07
C LEU A 12 15.07 27.03 35.93
N ILE A 13 15.01 25.80 36.37
CA ILE A 13 14.88 25.25 37.75
C ILE A 13 13.97 25.98 38.74
N ALA A 14 13.02 25.23 39.32
CA ALA A 14 12.85 25.20 40.77
C ALA A 14 12.16 23.90 41.22
N ALA A 15 12.90 23.12 41.97
CA ALA A 15 12.45 22.01 42.78
C ALA A 15 11.73 22.51 44.01
N LEU A 16 10.70 21.81 44.50
CA LEU A 16 10.35 21.83 45.93
C LEU A 16 9.79 20.46 46.34
N LEU A 17 10.57 19.83 47.18
CA LEU A 17 10.24 18.69 48.05
C LEU A 17 9.31 19.14 49.21
N LEU A 18 8.49 18.22 49.72
CA LEU A 18 8.26 17.87 51.11
C LEU A 18 6.86 17.26 51.28
N MET A 19 6.81 16.09 51.70
CA MET A 19 6.74 15.41 52.99
C MET A 19 5.39 14.76 53.28
N THR A 20 5.46 13.42 53.42
CA THR A 20 4.94 12.57 54.52
C THR A 20 3.54 12.76 55.08
N ALA A 21 2.74 11.68 55.08
CA ALA A 21 2.36 11.03 56.33
C ALA A 21 1.57 9.74 56.13
N CYS A 22 1.99 8.76 56.86
CA CYS A 22 1.45 7.44 57.13
C CYS A 22 0.13 7.54 57.95
N GLY A 23 -0.88 6.67 57.69
CA GLY A 23 -2.09 6.61 58.48
C GLY A 23 -2.87 5.32 58.27
N LYS A 24 -2.74 4.42 59.22
CA LYS A 24 -3.35 3.11 59.49
C LYS A 24 -4.83 2.94 59.13
N LYS A 25 -5.16 1.68 58.74
CA LYS A 25 -6.47 1.02 58.84
C LYS A 25 -7.02 1.05 60.30
N PRO A 26 -8.36 0.94 60.48
CA PRO A 26 -8.94 -0.38 60.72
C PRO A 26 -10.28 -0.62 60.00
N ALA A 27 -10.63 -1.91 60.00
CA ALA A 27 -11.80 -2.57 59.44
C ALA A 27 -13.09 -2.23 60.23
N THR A 28 -14.25 -2.41 59.57
CA THR A 28 -15.37 -3.30 59.98
C THR A 28 -16.67 -2.98 59.22
N GLU A 29 -17.31 -4.08 58.79
CA GLU A 29 -18.74 -4.40 58.59
C GLU A 29 -19.57 -3.73 57.50
N ASP A 30 -19.91 -4.59 56.56
CA ASP A 30 -21.23 -5.16 56.28
C ASP A 30 -22.37 -4.20 55.96
N GLN A 31 -22.76 -4.20 54.66
CA GLN A 31 -24.17 -4.24 54.27
C GLN A 31 -24.33 -4.68 52.82
N THR A 32 -24.94 -5.84 52.68
CA THR A 32 -25.54 -6.45 51.49
C THR A 32 -26.46 -5.45 50.79
N GLN A 33 -26.15 -5.14 49.51
CA GLN A 33 -27.13 -4.69 48.56
C GLN A 33 -26.88 -5.38 47.20
N THR A 34 -27.71 -6.37 46.95
CA THR A 34 -27.94 -6.98 45.65
C THR A 34 -28.46 -5.92 44.70
N THR A 35 -27.65 -5.55 43.74
CA THR A 35 -28.08 -4.88 42.50
C THR A 35 -27.82 -5.84 41.37
N ASP A 36 -28.91 -6.30 40.80
CA ASP A 36 -29.01 -7.07 39.56
C ASP A 36 -28.25 -6.29 38.46
N THR A 37 -27.05 -6.73 38.14
CA THR A 37 -26.33 -6.22 36.99
C THR A 37 -26.74 -7.09 35.81
N VAL A 38 -27.68 -6.59 35.00
CA VAL A 38 -27.96 -7.10 33.68
C VAL A 38 -26.67 -6.97 32.88
N VAL A 39 -25.98 -8.09 32.74
CA VAL A 39 -24.89 -8.22 31.77
C VAL A 39 -25.53 -8.25 30.39
N VAL A 40 -25.55 -7.11 29.72
CA VAL A 40 -25.81 -7.08 28.28
C VAL A 40 -24.55 -7.66 27.63
N GLU A 41 -24.62 -8.92 27.28
CA GLU A 41 -23.68 -9.51 26.34
C GLU A 41 -23.83 -8.75 25.02
N VAL A 42 -22.91 -7.81 24.78
CA VAL A 42 -22.70 -7.24 23.46
C VAL A 42 -21.99 -8.34 22.67
N GLU A 43 -22.74 -9.09 21.89
CA GLU A 43 -22.16 -9.91 20.83
C GLU A 43 -21.31 -8.97 19.97
N ALA A 44 -19.99 -9.07 20.11
CA ALA A 44 -19.07 -8.46 19.17
C ALA A 44 -19.31 -9.16 17.83
N GLU A 45 -20.00 -8.49 16.92
CA GLU A 45 -20.11 -8.88 15.53
C GLU A 45 -18.67 -8.92 14.98
N GLU A 46 -18.15 -10.15 14.85
CA GLU A 46 -16.82 -10.39 14.29
C GLU A 46 -16.85 -9.84 12.87
N ALA A 47 -16.10 -8.76 12.63
CA ALA A 47 -15.90 -8.24 11.29
C ALA A 47 -15.43 -9.39 10.39
N PRO A 48 -15.96 -9.54 9.16
CA PRO A 48 -15.59 -10.64 8.28
C PRO A 48 -14.05 -10.65 8.13
N ALA A 49 -13.45 -11.81 8.38
CA ALA A 49 -12.02 -12.00 8.21
C ALA A 49 -11.66 -11.58 6.79
N VAL A 50 -10.83 -10.51 6.66
CA VAL A 50 -10.33 -10.07 5.37
C VAL A 50 -9.46 -11.20 4.84
N ASP A 51 -9.85 -11.79 3.72
CA ASP A 51 -9.04 -12.79 3.03
C ASP A 51 -7.76 -12.10 2.54
N SER A 52 -6.66 -12.38 3.22
CA SER A 52 -5.35 -11.77 2.92
C SER A 52 -4.76 -12.22 1.58
N THR A 53 -5.44 -13.14 0.88
CA THR A 53 -5.07 -13.60 -0.46
C THR A 53 -5.74 -12.80 -1.57
N LEU A 54 -6.76 -11.99 -1.26
CA LEU A 54 -7.42 -11.15 -2.25
C LEU A 54 -6.65 -9.84 -2.49
N TYR A 55 -6.73 -9.38 -3.74
CA TYR A 55 -6.13 -8.10 -4.11
C TYR A 55 -6.81 -6.93 -3.40
N LEU A 56 -6.06 -5.86 -3.22
CA LEU A 56 -6.57 -4.61 -2.68
C LEU A 56 -6.83 -3.64 -3.82
N ASP A 57 -8.10 -3.32 -4.07
CA ASP A 57 -8.45 -2.38 -5.12
C ASP A 57 -7.89 -0.99 -4.85
N PHE A 58 -7.42 -0.33 -5.90
CA PHE A 58 -6.97 1.05 -5.88
C PHE A 58 -7.29 1.74 -7.19
N THR A 59 -7.35 3.06 -7.14
CA THR A 59 -7.49 3.93 -8.30
C THR A 59 -6.20 4.72 -8.48
N ALA A 60 -5.84 5.02 -9.72
CA ALA A 60 -4.69 5.85 -10.08
C ALA A 60 -5.04 6.71 -11.30
N VAL A 61 -4.21 7.72 -11.59
CA VAL A 61 -4.50 8.72 -12.63
C VAL A 61 -3.75 8.38 -13.91
N THR A 62 -4.48 8.23 -15.02
CA THR A 62 -3.91 7.94 -16.35
C THR A 62 -3.13 9.13 -16.93
N PRO A 63 -2.33 8.95 -17.98
CA PRO A 63 -1.64 10.06 -18.66
C PRO A 63 -2.57 11.15 -19.18
N GLU A 64 -3.82 10.82 -19.49
CA GLU A 64 -4.86 11.73 -19.96
C GLU A 64 -5.58 12.45 -18.81
N GLY A 65 -5.29 12.12 -17.55
CA GLY A 65 -5.90 12.69 -16.35
C GLY A 65 -7.22 12.04 -15.95
N ALA A 66 -7.56 10.88 -16.50
CA ALA A 66 -8.70 10.08 -16.08
C ALA A 66 -8.33 9.14 -14.92
N GLU A 67 -9.31 8.73 -14.15
CA GLU A 67 -9.14 7.67 -13.15
C GLU A 67 -9.23 6.29 -13.78
N LEU A 68 -8.38 5.37 -13.33
CA LEU A 68 -8.39 3.96 -13.68
C LEU A 68 -8.22 3.13 -12.41
N SER A 69 -9.16 2.24 -12.14
CA SER A 69 -9.13 1.36 -10.98
C SER A 69 -8.61 -0.03 -11.37
N LEU A 70 -7.93 -0.70 -10.44
CA LEU A 70 -7.46 -2.07 -10.64
C LEU A 70 -8.65 -3.02 -10.89
N SER A 71 -9.78 -2.80 -10.23
CA SER A 71 -11.04 -3.50 -10.46
C SER A 71 -11.61 -3.33 -11.88
N ASP A 72 -11.17 -2.32 -12.62
CA ASP A 72 -11.53 -2.19 -14.04
C ASP A 72 -10.81 -3.23 -14.93
N LEU A 73 -9.78 -3.89 -14.43
CA LEU A 73 -8.93 -4.83 -15.16
C LEU A 73 -9.07 -6.26 -14.64
N VAL A 74 -9.09 -6.47 -13.31
CA VAL A 74 -9.24 -7.79 -12.69
C VAL A 74 -10.57 -8.44 -13.13
N GLY A 75 -10.51 -9.73 -13.48
CA GLY A 75 -11.66 -10.49 -13.99
C GLY A 75 -11.91 -10.35 -15.49
N LYS A 76 -11.22 -9.43 -16.20
CA LYS A 76 -11.32 -9.30 -17.66
C LYS A 76 -10.34 -10.18 -18.41
N THR A 77 -9.21 -10.51 -17.78
CA THR A 77 -8.21 -11.46 -18.28
C THR A 77 -8.01 -12.57 -17.25
N ASP A 78 -7.28 -13.63 -17.61
CA ASP A 78 -7.00 -14.71 -16.65
C ASP A 78 -6.03 -14.23 -15.57
N TYR A 79 -5.09 -13.36 -15.94
CA TYR A 79 -4.13 -12.76 -15.01
C TYR A 79 -3.97 -11.27 -15.24
N VAL A 80 -3.74 -10.53 -14.14
CA VAL A 80 -3.33 -9.12 -14.15
C VAL A 80 -2.04 -8.98 -13.34
N LEU A 81 -0.98 -8.44 -13.94
CA LEU A 81 0.25 -8.06 -13.25
C LEU A 81 0.20 -6.56 -12.94
N VAL A 82 0.16 -6.23 -11.67
CA VAL A 82 0.41 -4.85 -11.21
C VAL A 82 1.91 -4.65 -11.12
N ASP A 83 2.42 -3.62 -11.79
CA ASP A 83 3.84 -3.24 -11.80
C ASP A 83 4.01 -1.84 -11.21
N PHE A 84 4.62 -1.75 -10.03
CA PHE A 84 4.97 -0.49 -9.38
C PHE A 84 6.37 -0.08 -9.83
N TRP A 85 6.46 1.08 -10.48
CA TRP A 85 7.69 1.55 -11.10
C TRP A 85 7.86 3.07 -10.97
N ALA A 86 8.94 3.62 -11.51
CA ALA A 86 9.12 5.06 -11.68
C ALA A 86 10.11 5.37 -12.81
N SER A 87 10.00 6.57 -13.38
CA SER A 87 10.86 7.05 -14.47
C SER A 87 12.36 7.06 -14.12
N TRP A 88 12.67 7.34 -12.87
CA TRP A 88 14.03 7.39 -12.31
C TRP A 88 14.56 6.02 -11.86
N CYS A 89 13.71 4.97 -11.86
CA CYS A 89 14.07 3.64 -11.38
C CYS A 89 14.80 2.84 -12.48
N GLY A 90 16.12 2.81 -12.44
CA GLY A 90 16.92 2.06 -13.40
C GLY A 90 16.61 0.56 -13.47
N PRO A 91 16.48 -0.16 -12.33
CA PRO A 91 16.04 -1.56 -12.35
C PRO A 91 14.67 -1.76 -12.99
N CYS A 92 13.68 -0.88 -12.72
CA CYS A 92 12.35 -0.96 -13.33
C CYS A 92 12.43 -0.85 -14.86
N ARG A 93 13.21 0.10 -15.36
CA ARG A 93 13.39 0.29 -16.81
C ARG A 93 14.08 -0.89 -17.49
N ARG A 94 14.89 -1.67 -16.76
CA ARG A 94 15.47 -2.92 -17.31
C ARG A 94 14.46 -4.08 -17.34
N LEU A 95 13.45 -4.07 -16.47
CA LEU A 95 12.38 -5.06 -16.47
C LEU A 95 11.38 -4.85 -17.61
N ILE A 96 11.16 -3.60 -18.05
CA ILE A 96 10.17 -3.28 -19.11
C ILE A 96 10.35 -4.10 -20.39
N PRO A 97 11.56 -4.26 -20.98
CA PRO A 97 11.74 -5.09 -22.16
C PRO A 97 11.29 -6.54 -21.96
N VAL A 98 11.60 -7.14 -20.81
CA VAL A 98 11.19 -8.50 -20.43
C VAL A 98 9.66 -8.59 -20.37
N LEU A 99 9.01 -7.64 -19.67
CA LEU A 99 7.55 -7.60 -19.60
C LEU A 99 6.90 -7.43 -20.99
N LYS A 100 7.53 -6.69 -21.90
CA LYS A 100 7.05 -6.56 -23.29
C LYS A 100 7.11 -7.88 -24.05
N GLU A 101 8.17 -8.66 -23.89
CA GLU A 101 8.32 -9.97 -24.51
C GLU A 101 7.26 -10.94 -24.00
N ILE A 102 7.08 -11.04 -22.69
CA ILE A 102 6.04 -11.85 -22.05
C ILE A 102 4.65 -11.39 -22.53
N TYR A 103 4.36 -10.10 -22.50
CA TYR A 103 3.05 -9.54 -22.88
C TYR A 103 2.72 -9.81 -24.34
N ALA A 104 3.70 -9.69 -25.25
CA ALA A 104 3.52 -9.94 -26.68
C ALA A 104 3.33 -11.44 -26.98
N GLY A 105 3.85 -12.32 -26.15
CA GLY A 105 3.72 -13.79 -26.30
C GLY A 105 2.37 -14.35 -25.84
N GLN A 106 1.54 -13.55 -25.11
CA GLN A 106 0.28 -14.02 -24.55
C GLN A 106 -0.89 -13.93 -25.54
N PRO A 107 -1.83 -14.90 -25.50
CA PRO A 107 -3.11 -14.79 -26.21
C PRO A 107 -3.93 -13.60 -25.69
N GLU A 108 -4.76 -13.02 -26.55
CA GLU A 108 -5.70 -11.98 -26.15
C GLU A 108 -6.64 -12.49 -25.03
N GLY A 109 -6.83 -11.69 -24.00
CA GLY A 109 -7.69 -12.03 -22.85
C GLY A 109 -7.04 -12.94 -21.80
N HIS A 110 -5.79 -13.36 -21.99
CA HIS A 110 -5.09 -14.20 -21.02
C HIS A 110 -4.33 -13.36 -19.98
N PHE A 111 -3.57 -12.37 -20.41
CA PHE A 111 -2.69 -11.60 -19.52
C PHE A 111 -2.81 -10.10 -19.76
N GLN A 112 -2.89 -9.34 -18.69
CA GLN A 112 -2.85 -7.88 -18.70
C GLN A 112 -1.79 -7.38 -17.74
N ILE A 113 -1.13 -6.29 -18.07
CA ILE A 113 -0.26 -5.55 -17.16
C ILE A 113 -0.93 -4.22 -16.84
N PHE A 114 -0.82 -3.78 -15.59
CA PHE A 114 -1.18 -2.45 -15.14
C PHE A 114 0.03 -1.83 -14.44
N SER A 115 0.73 -0.91 -15.11
CA SER A 115 1.86 -0.22 -14.48
C SER A 115 1.38 1.03 -13.74
N CYS A 116 1.60 1.06 -12.42
CA CYS A 116 1.33 2.19 -11.54
C CYS A 116 2.64 2.87 -11.16
N SER A 117 2.86 4.08 -11.67
CA SER A 117 4.06 4.86 -11.35
C SER A 117 3.94 5.54 -9.99
N VAL A 118 5.03 5.51 -9.22
CA VAL A 118 5.19 6.28 -7.97
C VAL A 118 5.94 7.60 -8.20
N ASP A 119 6.04 8.07 -9.44
CA ASP A 119 6.66 9.36 -9.75
C ASP A 119 5.90 10.51 -9.12
N GLN A 120 6.61 11.44 -8.49
CA GLN A 120 6.04 12.69 -8.04
C GLN A 120 6.06 13.77 -9.14
N ASP A 121 7.00 13.66 -10.09
CA ASP A 121 7.11 14.54 -11.25
C ASP A 121 6.35 13.97 -12.44
N VAL A 122 5.20 14.57 -12.72
CA VAL A 122 4.33 14.18 -13.84
C VAL A 122 5.04 14.29 -15.19
N MET A 123 5.87 15.33 -15.37
CA MET A 123 6.57 15.54 -16.64
C MET A 123 7.65 14.48 -16.87
N ALA A 124 8.42 14.13 -15.83
CA ALA A 124 9.40 13.06 -15.91
C ALA A 124 8.75 11.72 -16.26
N TRP A 125 7.61 11.42 -15.63
CA TRP A 125 6.82 10.23 -15.94
C TRP A 125 6.33 10.20 -17.39
N GLN A 126 5.74 11.30 -17.89
CA GLN A 126 5.27 11.39 -19.28
C GLN A 126 6.40 11.23 -20.29
N VAL A 127 7.58 11.80 -20.02
CA VAL A 127 8.76 11.58 -20.86
C VAL A 127 9.15 10.11 -20.89
N ALA A 128 9.21 9.45 -19.73
CA ALA A 128 9.54 8.02 -19.66
C ALA A 128 8.50 7.15 -20.36
N LEU A 129 7.20 7.45 -20.27
CA LEU A 129 6.17 6.74 -21.05
C LEU A 129 6.40 6.82 -22.55
N ASN A 130 6.79 8.01 -23.06
CA ASN A 130 7.12 8.22 -24.46
C ASN A 130 8.40 7.48 -24.89
N GLU A 131 9.37 7.33 -23.99
CA GLU A 131 10.60 6.58 -24.26
C GLU A 131 10.34 5.07 -24.25
N GLU A 132 9.63 4.59 -23.22
CA GLU A 132 9.43 3.16 -23.00
C GLU A 132 8.35 2.55 -23.89
N GLN A 133 7.36 3.30 -24.37
CA GLN A 133 6.32 2.80 -25.29
C GLN A 133 5.67 1.48 -24.82
N MET A 134 5.27 1.44 -23.54
CA MET A 134 4.61 0.26 -22.96
C MET A 134 3.19 0.10 -23.52
N PRO A 135 2.80 -1.08 -24.09
CA PRO A 135 1.53 -1.25 -24.79
C PRO A 135 0.31 -1.53 -23.91
N TRP A 136 0.49 -1.49 -22.59
CA TRP A 136 -0.56 -1.78 -21.60
C TRP A 136 -0.96 -0.53 -20.80
N PRO A 137 -2.07 -0.57 -20.04
CA PRO A 137 -2.54 0.54 -19.24
C PRO A 137 -1.49 1.10 -18.28
N GLN A 138 -1.39 2.42 -18.27
CA GLN A 138 -0.46 3.19 -17.45
C GLN A 138 -1.23 4.15 -16.57
N ALA A 139 -0.88 4.21 -15.30
CA ALA A 139 -1.36 5.23 -14.39
C ALA A 139 -0.26 5.63 -13.40
N ARG A 140 -0.50 6.70 -12.66
CA ARG A 140 0.41 7.21 -11.63
C ARG A 140 -0.37 7.47 -10.35
N GLU A 141 0.22 7.10 -9.22
CA GLU A 141 -0.33 7.51 -7.94
C GLU A 141 -0.23 9.04 -7.75
N ASP A 142 -1.13 9.57 -6.96
CA ASP A 142 -1.05 10.93 -6.46
C ASP A 142 -1.44 10.99 -4.97
N ARG A 143 -1.63 12.19 -4.44
CA ARG A 143 -1.95 12.35 -3.01
C ARG A 143 -3.33 11.81 -2.63
N GLU A 144 -4.26 11.78 -3.57
CA GLU A 144 -5.62 11.30 -3.35
C GLU A 144 -5.71 9.79 -3.58
N HIS A 145 -4.79 9.24 -4.40
CA HIS A 145 -4.77 7.84 -4.81
C HIS A 145 -3.39 7.19 -4.54
N PRO A 146 -3.01 6.97 -3.26
CA PRO A 146 -1.72 6.37 -2.90
C PRO A 146 -1.79 4.84 -3.08
N CYS A 147 -1.53 4.33 -4.27
CA CYS A 147 -1.65 2.91 -4.60
C CYS A 147 -0.51 2.05 -4.01
N ALA A 148 0.71 2.56 -3.98
CA ALA A 148 1.86 1.83 -3.44
C ALA A 148 1.73 1.53 -1.95
N ASP A 149 1.15 2.44 -1.17
CA ASP A 149 0.93 2.24 0.27
C ASP A 149 -0.02 1.08 0.54
N LYS A 150 -1.06 0.88 -0.29
CA LYS A 150 -2.01 -0.23 -0.13
C LYS A 150 -1.34 -1.60 -0.24
N TYR A 151 -0.33 -1.71 -1.08
CA TYR A 151 0.46 -2.93 -1.27
C TYR A 151 1.72 -2.97 -0.41
N SER A 152 1.90 -2.01 0.52
CA SER A 152 3.08 -1.92 1.39
C SER A 152 4.40 -1.96 0.60
N VAL A 153 4.43 -1.30 -0.56
CA VAL A 153 5.59 -1.28 -1.45
C VAL A 153 6.75 -0.54 -0.77
N GLN A 154 7.80 -1.28 -0.41
CA GLN A 154 8.99 -0.74 0.26
C GLN A 154 10.11 -0.39 -0.72
N PHE A 155 10.11 -0.97 -1.90
CA PHE A 155 11.09 -0.79 -2.97
C PHE A 155 10.45 -1.06 -4.32
N ILE A 156 11.07 -0.53 -5.37
CA ILE A 156 10.66 -0.77 -6.76
C ILE A 156 11.87 -1.29 -7.58
N PRO A 157 11.69 -2.14 -8.61
CA PRO A 157 10.40 -2.64 -9.07
C PRO A 157 9.70 -3.51 -8.03
N HIS A 158 8.38 -3.44 -8.00
CA HIS A 158 7.55 -4.32 -7.19
C HIS A 158 6.37 -4.78 -8.05
N THR A 159 6.17 -6.09 -8.12
CA THR A 159 5.11 -6.65 -8.98
C THR A 159 4.19 -7.56 -8.17
N VAL A 160 2.91 -7.56 -8.52
CA VAL A 160 1.88 -8.41 -7.89
C VAL A 160 1.06 -9.06 -9.00
N LEU A 161 1.07 -10.38 -9.07
CA LEU A 161 0.29 -11.14 -10.03
C LEU A 161 -1.03 -11.56 -9.38
N ILE A 162 -2.13 -11.28 -10.06
CA ILE A 162 -3.51 -11.50 -9.60
C ILE A 162 -4.22 -12.38 -10.63
N ASP A 163 -4.93 -13.41 -10.16
CA ASP A 163 -5.75 -14.26 -11.03
C ASP A 163 -7.11 -13.61 -11.37
N ARG A 164 -7.90 -14.29 -12.20
CA ARG A 164 -9.22 -13.84 -12.64
C ARG A 164 -10.20 -13.66 -11.47
N GLU A 165 -10.09 -14.47 -10.44
CA GLU A 165 -10.93 -14.47 -9.25
C GLU A 165 -10.52 -13.37 -8.24
N GLY A 166 -9.38 -12.73 -8.47
CA GLY A 166 -8.85 -11.65 -7.64
C GLY A 166 -7.89 -12.12 -6.55
N HIS A 167 -7.41 -13.37 -6.57
CA HIS A 167 -6.40 -13.82 -5.63
C HIS A 167 -5.00 -13.40 -6.07
N ILE A 168 -4.19 -12.98 -5.10
CA ILE A 168 -2.77 -12.74 -5.32
C ILE A 168 -2.07 -14.10 -5.42
N VAL A 169 -1.58 -14.44 -6.61
CA VAL A 169 -0.91 -15.72 -6.88
C VAL A 169 0.61 -15.63 -6.79
N ALA A 170 1.18 -14.43 -6.98
CA ALA A 170 2.62 -14.21 -6.79
C ALA A 170 2.93 -12.74 -6.47
N VAL A 171 3.99 -12.51 -5.70
CA VAL A 171 4.55 -11.18 -5.43
C VAL A 171 6.02 -11.19 -5.80
N ASN A 172 6.44 -10.25 -6.65
CA ASN A 172 7.79 -10.16 -7.21
C ASN A 172 8.26 -11.50 -7.82
N PRO A 173 7.47 -12.17 -8.67
CA PRO A 173 7.92 -13.37 -9.35
C PRO A 173 9.14 -13.05 -10.21
N GLU A 174 10.13 -13.95 -10.20
CA GLU A 174 11.20 -13.90 -11.18
C GLU A 174 10.66 -14.26 -12.58
N GLU A 175 11.37 -13.88 -13.64
CA GLU A 175 10.92 -14.10 -15.02
C GLU A 175 10.54 -15.58 -15.30
N PRO A 176 11.34 -16.60 -14.91
CA PRO A 176 10.97 -18.01 -15.14
C PRO A 176 9.70 -18.43 -14.39
N ASP A 177 9.48 -17.91 -13.18
CA ASP A 177 8.29 -18.23 -12.39
C ASP A 177 7.05 -17.59 -12.99
N LEU A 178 7.17 -16.34 -13.47
CA LEU A 178 6.07 -15.64 -14.15
C LEU A 178 5.69 -16.38 -15.43
N GLU A 179 6.66 -16.78 -16.24
CA GLU A 179 6.43 -17.57 -17.45
C GLU A 179 5.78 -18.92 -17.14
N THR A 180 6.26 -19.63 -16.12
CA THR A 180 5.68 -20.91 -15.68
C THR A 180 4.22 -20.75 -15.29
N ILE A 181 3.85 -19.70 -14.55
CA ILE A 181 2.46 -19.45 -14.15
C ILE A 181 1.60 -19.11 -15.38
N LEU A 182 2.10 -18.28 -16.28
CA LEU A 182 1.33 -17.80 -17.43
C LEU A 182 1.22 -18.81 -18.57
N PHE A 183 2.24 -19.66 -18.78
CA PHE A 183 2.28 -20.62 -19.89
C PHE A 183 1.98 -22.06 -19.44
N GLY A 184 2.05 -22.36 -18.15
CA GLY A 184 1.74 -23.69 -17.60
C GLY A 184 2.81 -24.75 -17.95
N GLU A 185 4.08 -24.32 -18.14
CA GLU A 185 5.21 -25.22 -18.45
C GLU A 185 6.02 -25.61 -17.21
#